data_742f8097267b54b6f4a5f32d01c461ff
#
_entry.id   742f8097267b54b6f4a5f32d01c461ff
#
_cell.length_a   1.000
_cell.length_b   1.000
_cell.length_c   1.000
_cell.angle_alpha   90.00
_cell.angle_beta   90.00
_cell.angle_gamma   90.00
#
_symmetry.space_group_name_H-M   'P 1'
#
loop_
_entity.id
_entity.type
_entity.pdbx_description
1 polymer ?
#
loop_
_entity_poly.entity_id
_entity_poly.type
_entity_poly.pdbx_seq_one_letter_code
_entity_poly.pdbx_strand_id
1 'polypeptide(L)'
;LDLDKIQNKWDMATKFAGDAQKLLNNVLDQAILAEYSNATSNIYLADIGGSGATTAIPLTTANVQSVFSAASRKLDQLDIPQGSRFAVIGPRALETLRLQVAGRETTIGDVVSENGKIGTRFGFELYYSNNVPFTATLTTSAAIANAETVTINGCTFTFKDTLTEAAGEVYSGGTDADTTTQLVAAINACSTGVEGEGNTYRLPSDANMWKVTKAGIAATDGTTYLTIAGYGDIAVSETMGQGDNVWSAQQQHIVFGMKGATDLVVQKSPSVEFRVAEKRLGKYVYPWVLFGKKTFTDMEDALAIAHIDASSWA
;
A
#
# COMPACT_ATOMS: atom_id res chain seq x y z
N LEU A 1 -19.79 37.72 -23.24
CA LEU A 1 -19.17 36.38 -23.11
C LEU A 1 -20.12 35.56 -22.26
N ASP A 2 -20.83 34.63 -22.90
CA ASP A 2 -21.74 33.70 -22.22
C ASP A 2 -20.95 32.73 -21.33
N LEU A 3 -20.69 33.12 -20.09
CA LEU A 3 -20.12 32.25 -19.06
C LEU A 3 -20.99 31.00 -18.87
N ASP A 4 -22.30 31.12 -19.01
CA ASP A 4 -23.22 29.97 -18.93
C ASP A 4 -22.99 28.91 -20.02
N LYS A 5 -22.57 29.32 -21.23
CA LYS A 5 -22.27 28.36 -22.31
C LYS A 5 -20.96 27.64 -22.11
N ILE A 6 -20.00 28.21 -21.38
CA ILE A 6 -18.71 27.57 -21.03
C ILE A 6 -18.90 26.62 -19.85
N GLN A 7 -19.71 27.01 -18.87
CA GLN A 7 -20.00 26.14 -17.70
C GLN A 7 -20.87 24.94 -18.05
N ASN A 8 -21.82 25.07 -18.99
CA ASN A 8 -22.65 23.95 -19.45
C ASN A 8 -21.92 22.93 -20.34
N LYS A 9 -20.74 23.24 -20.86
CA LYS A 9 -19.96 22.30 -21.68
C LYS A 9 -19.19 21.27 -20.87
N TRP A 10 -19.02 21.52 -19.58
CA TRP A 10 -18.27 20.62 -18.67
C TRP A 10 -19.12 20.37 -17.43
N ASP A 11 -19.77 19.21 -17.41
CA ASP A 11 -20.46 18.76 -16.20
C ASP A 11 -19.39 18.34 -15.17
N MET A 12 -18.78 19.36 -14.56
CA MET A 12 -17.76 19.20 -13.53
C MET A 12 -18.30 18.43 -12.32
N ALA A 13 -19.60 18.61 -12.00
CA ALA A 13 -20.22 17.94 -10.85
C ALA A 13 -20.26 16.41 -11.06
N THR A 14 -20.70 15.94 -12.22
CA THR A 14 -20.73 14.51 -12.54
C THR A 14 -19.33 13.91 -12.60
N LYS A 15 -18.35 14.65 -13.15
CA LYS A 15 -16.96 14.19 -13.18
C LYS A 15 -16.39 14.05 -11.77
N PHE A 16 -16.55 15.06 -10.91
CA PHE A 16 -16.08 15.00 -9.52
C PHE A 16 -16.80 13.92 -8.72
N ALA A 17 -18.10 13.69 -8.95
CA ALA A 17 -18.83 12.60 -8.31
C ALA A 17 -18.24 11.22 -8.71
N GLY A 18 -17.95 11.02 -9.99
CA GLY A 18 -17.34 9.79 -10.49
C GLY A 18 -15.95 9.53 -9.91
N ASP A 19 -15.11 10.57 -9.83
CA ASP A 19 -13.78 10.45 -9.24
C ASP A 19 -13.83 10.20 -7.72
N ALA A 20 -14.74 10.88 -7.01
CA ALA A 20 -14.98 10.67 -5.60
C ALA A 20 -15.46 9.23 -5.31
N GLN A 21 -16.33 8.67 -6.14
CA GLN A 21 -16.79 7.29 -5.99
C GLN A 21 -15.66 6.28 -6.20
N LYS A 22 -14.76 6.51 -7.15
CA LYS A 22 -13.56 5.66 -7.33
C LYS A 22 -12.66 5.69 -6.09
N LEU A 23 -12.46 6.88 -5.50
CA LEU A 23 -11.67 7.02 -4.27
C LEU A 23 -12.30 6.28 -3.10
N LEU A 24 -13.64 6.35 -2.94
CA LEU A 24 -14.34 5.59 -1.90
C LEU A 24 -14.21 4.07 -2.10
N ASN A 25 -14.28 3.59 -3.33
CA ASN A 25 -14.05 2.17 -3.63
C ASN A 25 -12.62 1.75 -3.31
N ASN A 26 -11.62 2.61 -3.60
CA ASN A 26 -10.23 2.37 -3.19
C ASN A 26 -10.08 2.26 -1.67
N VAL A 27 -10.76 3.12 -0.90
CA VAL A 27 -10.74 3.06 0.57
C VAL A 27 -11.32 1.74 1.07
N LEU A 28 -12.42 1.24 0.47
CA LEU A 28 -12.98 -0.07 0.79
C LEU A 28 -11.99 -1.21 0.48
N ASP A 29 -11.38 -1.19 -0.69
CA ASP A 29 -10.36 -2.16 -1.09
C ASP A 29 -9.18 -2.19 -0.11
N GLN A 30 -8.62 -1.02 0.21
CA GLN A 30 -7.54 -0.87 1.18
C GLN A 30 -7.96 -1.35 2.56
N ALA A 31 -9.19 -1.05 2.98
CA ALA A 31 -9.70 -1.48 4.27
C ALA A 31 -9.80 -3.01 4.38
N ILE A 32 -10.30 -3.70 3.35
CA ILE A 32 -10.36 -5.16 3.33
C ILE A 32 -8.95 -5.75 3.32
N LEU A 33 -8.09 -5.23 2.43
CA LEU A 33 -6.73 -5.73 2.31
C LEU A 33 -5.88 -5.46 3.55
N ALA A 34 -6.21 -4.45 4.38
CA ALA A 34 -5.55 -4.22 5.66
C ALA A 34 -5.72 -5.39 6.66
N GLU A 35 -6.77 -6.20 6.51
CA GLU A 35 -6.98 -7.38 7.35
C GLU A 35 -5.95 -8.50 7.11
N TYR A 36 -5.07 -8.35 6.09
CA TYR A 36 -3.98 -9.28 5.85
C TYR A 36 -3.08 -9.51 7.08
N SER A 37 -2.92 -8.48 7.91
CA SER A 37 -2.10 -8.55 9.11
C SER A 37 -2.59 -9.56 10.15
N ASN A 38 -3.84 -10.00 10.06
CA ASN A 38 -4.43 -11.02 10.94
C ASN A 38 -4.15 -12.46 10.46
N ALA A 39 -3.54 -12.64 9.28
CA ALA A 39 -3.24 -13.97 8.77
C ALA A 39 -2.20 -14.69 9.64
N THR A 40 -2.48 -15.93 10.03
CA THR A 40 -1.56 -16.76 10.80
C THR A 40 -0.47 -17.38 9.93
N SER A 41 -0.78 -17.63 8.64
CA SER A 41 0.15 -18.28 7.71
C SER A 41 0.98 -17.26 6.93
N ASN A 42 2.29 -17.22 7.22
CA ASN A 42 3.25 -16.37 6.50
C ASN A 42 4.13 -17.24 5.61
N ILE A 43 4.37 -16.80 4.37
CA ILE A 43 5.17 -17.49 3.35
C ILE A 43 6.41 -16.67 3.07
N TYR A 44 7.56 -17.23 3.39
CA TYR A 44 8.88 -16.64 3.21
C TYR A 44 9.73 -17.46 2.23
N LEU A 45 10.93 -17.01 1.98
CA LEU A 45 11.87 -17.65 1.06
C LEU A 45 12.15 -19.12 1.44
N ALA A 46 12.22 -19.43 2.72
CA ALA A 46 12.41 -20.80 3.20
C ALA A 46 11.27 -21.76 2.82
N ASP A 47 10.04 -21.27 2.74
CA ASP A 47 8.87 -22.07 2.38
C ASP A 47 8.89 -22.59 0.93
N ILE A 48 9.69 -21.95 0.09
CA ILE A 48 9.87 -22.31 -1.34
C ILE A 48 11.26 -22.89 -1.65
N GLY A 49 12.00 -23.29 -0.61
CA GLY A 49 13.29 -23.99 -0.75
C GLY A 49 14.54 -23.08 -0.70
N GLY A 50 14.39 -21.80 -0.37
CA GLY A 50 15.52 -20.92 -0.11
C GLY A 50 15.97 -20.93 1.36
N SER A 51 16.93 -20.10 1.70
CA SER A 51 17.43 -19.93 3.08
C SER A 51 16.89 -18.65 3.71
N GLY A 52 16.59 -18.69 5.02
CA GLY A 52 16.09 -17.56 5.79
C GLY A 52 14.59 -17.65 6.10
N ALA A 53 14.28 -17.95 7.38
CA ALA A 53 12.92 -18.23 7.84
C ALA A 53 11.97 -17.01 7.72
N THR A 54 12.49 -15.79 7.72
CA THR A 54 11.74 -14.54 7.63
C THR A 54 12.16 -13.65 6.45
N THR A 55 12.97 -14.21 5.54
CA THR A 55 13.45 -13.46 4.37
C THR A 55 12.35 -13.37 3.32
N ALA A 56 12.09 -12.16 2.84
CA ALA A 56 11.15 -11.91 1.76
C ALA A 56 11.60 -12.63 0.46
N ILE A 57 10.64 -12.97 -0.37
CA ILE A 57 10.86 -13.76 -1.59
C ILE A 57 11.24 -12.84 -2.74
N PRO A 58 12.45 -12.91 -3.31
CA PRO A 58 12.75 -12.25 -4.57
C PRO A 58 11.96 -12.93 -5.70
N LEU A 59 10.83 -12.36 -6.08
CA LEU A 59 9.90 -12.97 -7.01
C LEU A 59 10.45 -12.99 -8.43
N THR A 60 10.52 -14.18 -9.02
CA THR A 60 11.02 -14.42 -10.37
C THR A 60 10.07 -15.35 -11.14
N THR A 61 10.22 -15.40 -12.46
CA THR A 61 9.49 -16.37 -13.30
C THR A 61 9.78 -17.84 -12.92
N ALA A 62 10.92 -18.11 -12.30
CA ALA A 62 11.28 -19.46 -11.86
C ALA A 62 10.55 -19.89 -10.59
N ASN A 63 10.27 -18.96 -9.65
CA ASN A 63 9.75 -19.31 -8.32
C ASN A 63 8.31 -18.87 -8.06
N VAL A 64 7.69 -18.04 -8.91
CA VAL A 64 6.34 -17.52 -8.68
C VAL A 64 5.30 -18.64 -8.47
N GLN A 65 5.42 -19.77 -9.18
CA GLN A 65 4.51 -20.91 -8.98
C GLN A 65 4.74 -21.62 -7.64
N SER A 66 5.99 -21.66 -7.17
CA SER A 66 6.33 -22.24 -5.87
C SER A 66 5.66 -21.46 -4.73
N VAL A 67 5.49 -20.13 -4.88
CA VAL A 67 4.76 -19.30 -3.91
C VAL A 67 3.29 -19.74 -3.80
N PHE A 68 2.60 -19.93 -4.93
CA PHE A 68 1.22 -20.43 -4.94
C PHE A 68 1.10 -21.84 -4.38
N SER A 69 2.05 -22.72 -4.70
CA SER A 69 2.10 -24.06 -4.16
C SER A 69 2.33 -24.06 -2.64
N ALA A 70 3.20 -23.20 -2.14
CA ALA A 70 3.44 -23.05 -0.70
C ALA A 70 2.20 -22.51 0.02
N ALA A 71 1.49 -21.55 -0.59
CA ALA A 71 0.23 -21.04 -0.05
C ALA A 71 -0.83 -22.13 0.04
N SER A 72 -1.00 -22.93 -1.03
CA SER A 72 -1.94 -24.06 -1.02
C SER A 72 -1.57 -25.06 0.08
N ARG A 73 -0.30 -25.44 0.18
CA ARG A 73 0.17 -26.37 1.20
C ARG A 73 -0.10 -25.86 2.63
N LYS A 74 0.15 -24.57 2.91
CA LYS A 74 -0.09 -24.01 4.26
C LYS A 74 -1.57 -23.99 4.61
N LEU A 75 -2.45 -23.64 3.67
CA LEU A 75 -3.90 -23.71 3.88
C LEU A 75 -4.41 -25.15 4.02
N ASP A 76 -3.82 -26.10 3.26
CA ASP A 76 -4.16 -27.54 3.39
C ASP A 76 -3.73 -28.09 4.76
N GLN A 77 -2.60 -27.64 5.32
CA GLN A 77 -2.13 -28.02 6.66
C GLN A 77 -3.05 -27.54 7.79
N LEU A 78 -3.86 -26.51 7.53
CA LEU A 78 -4.84 -25.96 8.47
C LEU A 78 -6.27 -26.45 8.16
N ASP A 79 -6.40 -27.50 7.34
CA ASP A 79 -7.67 -28.09 6.94
C ASP A 79 -8.65 -27.13 6.26
N ILE A 80 -8.15 -26.04 5.65
CA ILE A 80 -8.98 -25.07 4.94
C ILE A 80 -9.43 -25.64 3.60
N PRO A 81 -10.76 -25.66 3.31
CA PRO A 81 -11.31 -26.22 2.08
C PRO A 81 -10.69 -25.64 0.82
N GLN A 82 -10.44 -26.48 -0.19
CA GLN A 82 -9.85 -26.03 -1.46
C GLN A 82 -10.86 -25.25 -2.35
N GLY A 83 -12.15 -25.41 -2.09
CA GLY A 83 -13.19 -24.63 -2.77
C GLY A 83 -13.18 -23.17 -2.33
N SER A 84 -13.38 -22.25 -3.29
CA SER A 84 -13.52 -20.80 -3.01
C SER A 84 -12.27 -20.11 -2.47
N ARG A 85 -11.07 -20.64 -2.73
CA ARG A 85 -9.81 -19.96 -2.42
C ARG A 85 -9.54 -18.83 -3.41
N PHE A 86 -8.98 -17.73 -2.92
CA PHE A 86 -8.61 -16.58 -3.73
C PHE A 86 -7.15 -16.20 -3.50
N ALA A 87 -6.60 -15.45 -4.46
CA ALA A 87 -5.32 -14.77 -4.31
C ALA A 87 -5.44 -13.35 -4.86
N VAL A 88 -5.05 -12.35 -4.07
CA VAL A 88 -4.96 -10.95 -4.50
C VAL A 88 -3.51 -10.62 -4.79
N ILE A 89 -3.24 -10.22 -6.02
CA ILE A 89 -1.89 -9.97 -6.53
C ILE A 89 -1.76 -8.55 -7.09
N GLY A 90 -0.59 -7.97 -6.89
CA GLY A 90 -0.24 -6.66 -7.44
C GLY A 90 0.24 -6.73 -8.89
N PRO A 91 0.46 -5.56 -9.53
CA PRO A 91 0.86 -5.46 -10.94
C PRO A 91 2.14 -6.22 -11.26
N ARG A 92 3.18 -6.06 -10.44
CA ARG A 92 4.51 -6.67 -10.64
C ARG A 92 4.46 -8.19 -10.52
N ALA A 93 3.79 -8.69 -9.48
CA ALA A 93 3.61 -10.13 -9.30
C ALA A 93 2.77 -10.75 -10.43
N LEU A 94 1.76 -10.02 -10.92
CA LEU A 94 0.95 -10.43 -12.07
C LEU A 94 1.77 -10.48 -13.35
N GLU A 95 2.64 -9.50 -13.60
CA GLU A 95 3.56 -9.48 -14.74
C GLU A 95 4.48 -10.71 -14.72
N THR A 96 5.13 -10.96 -13.58
CA THR A 96 6.01 -12.13 -13.41
C THR A 96 5.27 -13.44 -13.67
N LEU A 97 4.04 -13.55 -13.17
CA LEU A 97 3.20 -14.74 -13.39
C LEU A 97 2.79 -14.88 -14.86
N ARG A 98 2.44 -13.79 -15.54
CA ARG A 98 2.12 -13.79 -16.97
C ARG A 98 3.31 -14.24 -17.82
N LEU A 99 4.48 -13.68 -17.57
CA LEU A 99 5.70 -14.05 -18.28
C LEU A 99 6.04 -15.53 -18.10
N GLN A 100 5.88 -16.06 -16.90
CA GLN A 100 6.12 -17.46 -16.61
C GLN A 100 5.12 -18.39 -17.31
N VAL A 101 3.85 -18.01 -17.39
CA VAL A 101 2.82 -18.83 -18.05
C VAL A 101 2.91 -18.72 -19.57
N ALA A 102 3.12 -17.51 -20.12
CA ALA A 102 3.26 -17.28 -21.54
C ALA A 102 4.51 -17.97 -22.14
N GLY A 103 5.57 -18.12 -21.35
CA GLY A 103 6.79 -18.85 -21.77
C GLY A 103 6.64 -20.38 -21.83
N ARG A 104 5.45 -20.93 -21.58
CA ARG A 104 5.19 -22.37 -21.68
C ARG A 104 4.49 -22.68 -23.00
N GLU A 105 4.98 -23.66 -23.72
CA GLU A 105 4.35 -24.22 -24.93
C GLU A 105 3.10 -25.04 -24.55
N THR A 106 2.03 -24.36 -24.20
CA THR A 106 0.75 -24.96 -23.80
C THR A 106 -0.40 -24.08 -24.28
N THR A 107 -1.59 -24.64 -24.48
CA THR A 107 -2.82 -23.90 -24.82
C THR A 107 -3.10 -22.73 -23.86
N ILE A 108 -2.73 -22.87 -22.59
CA ILE A 108 -2.88 -21.80 -21.60
C ILE A 108 -1.85 -20.70 -21.82
N GLY A 109 -0.60 -21.05 -22.18
CA GLY A 109 0.44 -20.10 -22.54
C GLY A 109 0.03 -19.26 -23.74
N ASP A 110 -0.55 -19.86 -24.75
CA ASP A 110 -1.06 -19.17 -25.94
C ASP A 110 -2.17 -18.17 -25.58
N VAL A 111 -3.16 -18.58 -24.75
CA VAL A 111 -4.25 -17.70 -24.30
C VAL A 111 -3.72 -16.54 -23.46
N VAL A 112 -2.74 -16.76 -22.59
CA VAL A 112 -2.11 -15.68 -21.80
C VAL A 112 -1.33 -14.74 -22.71
N SER A 113 -0.63 -15.27 -23.71
CA SER A 113 0.10 -14.47 -24.70
C SER A 113 -0.83 -13.57 -25.50
N GLU A 114 -2.02 -14.09 -25.91
CA GLU A 114 -2.99 -13.32 -26.70
C GLU A 114 -3.75 -12.27 -25.89
N ASN A 115 -4.26 -12.59 -24.69
CA ASN A 115 -5.20 -11.73 -23.96
C ASN A 115 -4.82 -11.39 -22.52
N GLY A 116 -3.70 -11.93 -22.03
CA GLY A 116 -3.20 -11.67 -20.67
C GLY A 116 -4.03 -12.27 -19.54
N LYS A 117 -5.00 -13.13 -19.81
CA LYS A 117 -5.84 -13.77 -18.80
C LYS A 117 -5.21 -15.08 -18.32
N ILE A 118 -4.97 -15.18 -17.02
CA ILE A 118 -4.36 -16.37 -16.42
C ILE A 118 -5.41 -17.37 -15.90
N GLY A 119 -6.58 -16.88 -15.46
CA GLY A 119 -7.61 -17.72 -14.83
C GLY A 119 -7.22 -18.21 -13.44
N THR A 120 -7.68 -19.42 -13.08
CA THR A 120 -7.40 -20.05 -11.78
C THR A 120 -6.00 -20.71 -11.79
N ARG A 121 -5.25 -20.59 -10.69
CA ARG A 121 -3.96 -21.25 -10.49
C ARG A 121 -3.88 -21.92 -9.12
N PHE A 122 -3.42 -23.16 -9.09
CA PHE A 122 -3.26 -23.96 -7.86
C PHE A 122 -4.50 -23.95 -6.95
N GLY A 123 -5.71 -23.94 -7.53
CA GLY A 123 -6.97 -23.84 -6.80
C GLY A 123 -7.36 -22.43 -6.36
N PHE A 124 -6.53 -21.41 -6.62
CA PHE A 124 -6.84 -20.02 -6.30
C PHE A 124 -7.49 -19.30 -7.49
N GLU A 125 -8.58 -18.60 -7.23
CA GLU A 125 -9.12 -17.59 -8.13
C GLU A 125 -8.28 -16.30 -8.00
N LEU A 126 -7.77 -15.80 -9.12
CA LEU A 126 -6.87 -14.66 -9.12
C LEU A 126 -7.63 -13.34 -9.21
N TYR A 127 -7.39 -12.46 -8.25
CA TYR A 127 -7.84 -11.09 -8.24
C TYR A 127 -6.64 -10.15 -8.37
N TYR A 128 -6.82 -9.13 -9.18
CA TYR A 128 -5.83 -8.08 -9.38
C TYR A 128 -6.24 -6.83 -8.62
N SER A 129 -5.32 -6.27 -7.84
CA SER A 129 -5.52 -4.98 -7.19
C SER A 129 -4.24 -4.16 -7.20
N ASN A 130 -4.39 -2.84 -7.41
CA ASN A 130 -3.31 -1.88 -7.18
C ASN A 130 -3.15 -1.53 -5.69
N ASN A 131 -4.07 -1.99 -4.84
CA ASN A 131 -4.08 -1.70 -3.41
C ASN A 131 -3.49 -2.85 -2.56
N VAL A 132 -2.61 -3.67 -3.16
CA VAL A 132 -1.92 -4.72 -2.39
C VAL A 132 -1.09 -4.09 -1.27
N PRO A 133 -1.06 -4.70 -0.06
CA PRO A 133 -0.32 -4.15 1.06
C PRO A 133 1.19 -4.11 0.79
N PHE A 134 1.81 -3.05 1.27
CA PHE A 134 3.25 -2.81 1.20
C PHE A 134 3.77 -2.42 2.58
N THR A 135 4.96 -2.90 2.94
CA THR A 135 5.69 -2.48 4.14
C THR A 135 7.15 -2.23 3.82
N ALA A 136 7.76 -1.26 4.48
CA ALA A 136 9.20 -1.05 4.45
C ALA A 136 9.69 -0.50 5.78
N THR A 137 10.92 -0.82 6.13
CA THR A 137 11.57 -0.33 7.36
C THR A 137 12.77 0.53 7.00
N LEU A 138 12.82 1.74 7.56
CA LEU A 138 13.96 2.62 7.50
C LEU A 138 14.70 2.55 8.84
N THR A 139 15.93 2.12 8.84
CA THR A 139 16.80 2.19 10.02
C THR A 139 17.32 3.62 10.19
N THR A 140 17.35 4.11 11.42
CA THR A 140 17.77 5.46 11.80
C THR A 140 18.69 5.40 13.02
N SER A 141 19.61 4.44 13.02
CA SER A 141 20.48 4.15 14.17
C SER A 141 21.79 4.98 14.22
N ALA A 142 22.01 5.80 13.19
CA ALA A 142 23.14 6.71 13.11
C ALA A 142 22.66 8.15 12.90
N ALA A 143 23.46 9.13 13.31
CA ALA A 143 23.12 10.53 13.22
C ALA A 143 22.73 10.96 11.81
N ILE A 144 21.58 11.59 11.69
CA ILE A 144 21.05 12.11 10.43
C ILE A 144 21.58 13.54 10.25
N ALA A 145 22.29 13.77 9.15
CA ALA A 145 22.91 15.05 8.90
C ALA A 145 21.93 16.08 8.30
N ASN A 146 22.28 17.35 8.49
CA ASN A 146 21.56 18.46 7.87
C ASN A 146 21.55 18.33 6.34
N ALA A 147 20.40 18.54 5.73
CA ALA A 147 20.12 18.44 4.30
C ALA A 147 20.07 17.01 3.72
N GLU A 148 20.19 15.97 4.51
CA GLU A 148 19.85 14.61 4.10
C GLU A 148 18.34 14.48 3.84
N THR A 149 17.94 13.50 3.03
CA THR A 149 16.54 13.35 2.61
C THR A 149 16.05 11.93 2.71
N VAL A 150 14.75 11.81 2.97
CA VAL A 150 13.98 10.59 2.80
C VAL A 150 12.85 10.86 1.81
N THR A 151 12.72 10.02 0.81
CA THR A 151 11.66 10.14 -0.19
C THR A 151 10.76 8.92 -0.15
N ILE A 152 9.46 9.14 -0.01
CA ILE A 152 8.44 8.09 0.04
C ILE A 152 7.41 8.40 -1.03
N ASN A 153 7.24 7.51 -1.99
CA ASN A 153 6.30 7.64 -3.11
C ASN A 153 6.43 8.99 -3.86
N GLY A 154 7.68 9.51 -3.95
CA GLY A 154 7.98 10.81 -4.58
C GLY A 154 7.59 12.03 -3.74
N CYS A 155 7.32 11.85 -2.44
CA CYS A 155 7.24 12.91 -1.44
C CYS A 155 8.56 12.94 -0.67
N THR A 156 9.29 14.05 -0.73
CA THR A 156 10.60 14.20 -0.10
C THR A 156 10.49 14.93 1.22
N PHE A 157 11.09 14.37 2.26
CA PHE A 157 11.31 14.97 3.57
C PHE A 157 12.80 15.30 3.69
N THR A 158 13.12 16.55 4.07
CA THR A 158 14.49 17.04 4.18
C THR A 158 14.82 17.32 5.63
N PHE A 159 15.88 16.72 6.14
CA PHE A 159 16.31 16.92 7.53
C PHE A 159 17.04 18.24 7.70
N LYS A 160 16.72 18.95 8.79
CA LYS A 160 17.28 20.26 9.12
C LYS A 160 17.56 20.39 10.60
N ASP A 161 18.76 20.86 10.95
CA ASP A 161 19.12 21.23 12.33
C ASP A 161 18.35 22.48 12.80
N THR A 162 17.93 23.31 11.87
CA THR A 162 17.05 24.46 12.10
C THR A 162 16.10 24.57 10.94
N LEU A 163 14.80 24.57 11.23
CA LEU A 163 13.78 24.68 10.17
C LEU A 163 13.81 26.08 9.54
N THR A 164 13.65 26.13 8.22
CA THR A 164 13.65 27.37 7.43
C THR A 164 12.27 27.72 6.89
N GLU A 165 11.21 27.08 7.39
CA GLU A 165 9.82 27.20 6.92
C GLU A 165 9.59 26.67 5.49
N ALA A 166 10.53 25.88 4.95
CA ALA A 166 10.35 25.24 3.66
C ALA A 166 9.50 23.97 3.78
N ALA A 167 8.71 23.70 2.74
CA ALA A 167 7.82 22.54 2.72
C ALA A 167 8.60 21.20 2.79
N GLY A 168 8.17 20.30 3.67
CA GLY A 168 8.76 18.97 3.83
C GLY A 168 10.02 18.94 4.68
N GLU A 169 10.33 20.00 5.46
CA GLU A 169 11.43 19.97 6.42
C GLU A 169 11.06 19.18 7.68
N VAL A 170 12.01 18.41 8.19
CA VAL A 170 11.93 17.65 9.44
C VAL A 170 13.12 18.00 10.32
N TYR A 171 12.88 18.34 11.58
CA TYR A 171 13.94 18.70 12.51
C TYR A 171 14.81 17.51 12.87
N SER A 172 16.14 17.68 12.78
CA SER A 172 17.15 16.67 13.07
C SER A 172 18.19 17.11 14.12
N GLY A 173 18.00 18.26 14.77
CA GLY A 173 18.94 18.78 15.76
C GLY A 173 18.85 18.13 17.16
N GLY A 174 18.06 17.07 17.31
CA GLY A 174 17.92 16.29 18.54
C GLY A 174 18.73 14.99 18.53
N THR A 175 18.24 13.99 19.24
CA THR A 175 18.76 12.60 19.13
C THR A 175 18.20 11.91 17.88
N ASP A 176 18.81 10.78 17.49
CA ASP A 176 18.30 9.98 16.36
C ASP A 176 16.88 9.48 16.61
N ALA A 177 16.56 9.12 17.86
CA ALA A 177 15.20 8.75 18.26
C ALA A 177 14.22 9.93 18.12
N ASP A 178 14.61 11.15 18.51
CA ASP A 178 13.78 12.34 18.33
C ASP A 178 13.54 12.61 16.84
N THR A 179 14.58 12.50 16.02
CA THR A 179 14.51 12.69 14.57
C THR A 179 13.58 11.66 13.92
N THR A 180 13.65 10.40 14.35
CA THR A 180 12.75 9.32 13.89
C THR A 180 11.30 9.65 14.25
N THR A 181 11.05 10.06 15.48
CA THR A 181 9.71 10.45 15.96
C THR A 181 9.16 11.64 15.15
N GLN A 182 10.01 12.65 14.84
CA GLN A 182 9.62 13.80 14.01
C GLN A 182 9.27 13.38 12.58
N LEU A 183 10.06 12.49 11.97
CA LEU A 183 9.77 11.97 10.63
C LEU A 183 8.48 11.18 10.61
N VAL A 184 8.24 10.30 11.59
CA VAL A 184 6.98 9.55 11.73
C VAL A 184 5.79 10.50 11.85
N ALA A 185 5.91 11.55 12.68
CA ALA A 185 4.88 12.56 12.83
C ALA A 185 4.61 13.31 11.52
N ALA A 186 5.65 13.70 10.78
CA ALA A 186 5.55 14.38 9.50
C ALA A 186 4.86 13.52 8.43
N ILE A 187 5.19 12.23 8.35
CA ILE A 187 4.56 11.28 7.41
C ILE A 187 3.07 11.14 7.73
N ASN A 188 2.73 10.90 9.00
CA ASN A 188 1.33 10.72 9.42
C ASN A 188 0.51 12.01 9.28
N ALA A 189 1.14 13.17 9.48
CA ALA A 189 0.53 14.47 9.30
C ALA A 189 0.12 14.78 7.85
N CYS A 190 0.72 14.11 6.85
CA CYS A 190 0.28 14.23 5.46
C CYS A 190 -1.20 13.87 5.26
N SER A 191 -1.74 12.97 6.09
CA SER A 191 -3.15 12.56 6.02
C SER A 191 -4.10 13.54 6.73
N THR A 192 -3.63 14.27 7.73
CA THR A 192 -4.43 15.21 8.52
C THR A 192 -4.29 16.65 8.06
N GLY A 193 -3.20 16.99 7.39
CA GLY A 193 -2.88 18.35 6.95
C GLY A 193 -2.55 19.30 8.13
N VAL A 194 -2.14 18.74 9.29
CA VAL A 194 -1.81 19.53 10.49
C VAL A 194 -0.31 19.64 10.61
N GLU A 195 0.22 20.85 10.56
CA GLU A 195 1.63 21.15 10.76
C GLU A 195 2.11 20.85 12.18
N GLY A 196 3.39 20.51 12.31
CA GLY A 196 4.01 20.30 13.61
C GLY A 196 4.13 21.63 14.38
N GLU A 197 3.94 21.55 15.70
CA GLU A 197 4.13 22.71 16.57
C GLU A 197 5.63 22.97 16.84
N GLY A 198 6.02 24.24 16.87
CA GLY A 198 7.38 24.65 17.19
C GLY A 198 8.39 24.17 16.13
N ASN A 199 9.54 23.64 16.61
CA ASN A 199 10.64 23.19 15.77
C ASN A 199 10.61 21.68 15.57
N THR A 200 9.54 21.14 14.96
CA THR A 200 9.34 19.70 14.75
C THR A 200 9.42 19.31 13.28
N TYR A 201 8.47 19.73 12.49
CA TYR A 201 8.42 19.50 11.03
C TYR A 201 7.57 20.54 10.33
N ARG A 202 7.74 20.65 9.01
CA ARG A 202 6.87 21.39 8.10
C ARG A 202 6.24 20.43 7.10
N LEU A 203 4.97 20.62 6.82
CA LEU A 203 4.25 19.76 5.87
C LEU A 203 4.84 19.90 4.46
N PRO A 204 4.91 18.80 3.70
CA PRO A 204 5.16 18.86 2.26
C PRO A 204 4.06 19.65 1.54
N SER A 205 4.31 20.04 0.29
CA SER A 205 3.25 20.66 -0.52
C SER A 205 2.04 19.74 -0.70
N ASP A 206 0.85 20.29 -0.91
CA ASP A 206 -0.40 19.53 -1.10
C ASP A 206 -0.28 18.42 -2.14
N ALA A 207 0.42 18.70 -3.25
CA ALA A 207 0.67 17.73 -4.31
C ALA A 207 1.54 16.54 -3.83
N ASN A 208 2.48 16.78 -2.93
CA ASN A 208 3.33 15.74 -2.35
C ASN A 208 2.61 14.98 -1.24
N MET A 209 1.89 15.68 -0.35
CA MET A 209 1.02 15.04 0.66
C MET A 209 0.02 14.09 0.02
N TRP A 210 -0.57 14.48 -1.12
CA TRP A 210 -1.50 13.64 -1.87
C TRP A 210 -0.88 12.29 -2.29
N LYS A 211 0.40 12.26 -2.65
CA LYS A 211 1.09 11.01 -3.03
C LYS A 211 1.17 10.01 -1.88
N VAL A 212 1.39 10.50 -0.66
CA VAL A 212 1.43 9.71 0.58
C VAL A 212 0.02 9.27 0.98
N THR A 213 -0.92 10.21 1.03
CA THR A 213 -2.30 9.97 1.45
C THR A 213 -3.05 9.02 0.52
N LYS A 214 -2.86 9.16 -0.80
CA LYS A 214 -3.50 8.28 -1.80
C LYS A 214 -3.08 6.82 -1.65
N ALA A 215 -1.84 6.58 -1.29
CA ALA A 215 -1.31 5.23 -1.04
C ALA A 215 -1.63 4.73 0.38
N GLY A 216 -2.35 5.51 1.20
CA GLY A 216 -2.69 5.15 2.58
C GLY A 216 -1.47 4.90 3.45
N ILE A 217 -0.37 5.63 3.20
CA ILE A 217 0.90 5.43 3.92
C ILE A 217 0.75 5.94 5.35
N ALA A 218 1.05 5.07 6.30
CA ALA A 218 1.18 5.37 7.72
C ALA A 218 2.54 4.90 8.22
N ALA A 219 3.12 5.64 9.15
CA ALA A 219 4.40 5.33 9.76
C ALA A 219 4.24 4.99 11.24
N THR A 220 5.05 4.04 11.70
CA THR A 220 5.12 3.62 13.11
C THR A 220 6.55 3.78 13.59
N ASP A 221 6.71 4.37 14.78
CA ASP A 221 7.99 4.60 15.43
C ASP A 221 8.49 3.34 16.14
N GLY A 222 9.74 2.96 15.89
CA GLY A 222 10.46 1.87 16.55
C GLY A 222 11.71 2.34 17.29
N THR A 223 11.84 3.64 17.60
CA THR A 223 12.94 4.30 18.32
C THR A 223 14.21 4.50 17.48
N THR A 224 14.78 3.44 16.91
CA THR A 224 15.97 3.47 16.04
C THR A 224 15.67 3.06 14.61
N TYR A 225 14.41 2.88 14.31
CA TYR A 225 13.88 2.59 12.99
C TYR A 225 12.44 3.08 12.91
N LEU A 226 11.95 3.31 11.73
CA LEU A 226 10.53 3.49 11.46
C LEU A 226 10.07 2.43 10.46
N THR A 227 8.83 2.01 10.62
CA THR A 227 8.18 1.14 9.64
C THR A 227 7.05 1.90 8.98
N ILE A 228 7.03 1.92 7.65
CA ILE A 228 5.89 2.41 6.88
C ILE A 228 5.05 1.24 6.42
N ALA A 229 3.75 1.42 6.46
CA ALA A 229 2.77 0.54 5.84
C ALA A 229 1.91 1.37 4.88
N GLY A 230 1.55 0.80 3.75
CA GLY A 230 0.72 1.46 2.74
C GLY A 230 0.23 0.46 1.71
N TYR A 231 -0.29 0.97 0.60
CA TYR A 231 -0.92 0.15 -0.43
C TYR A 231 -0.38 0.48 -1.82
N GLY A 232 -0.11 -0.57 -2.59
CA GLY A 232 0.32 -0.48 -3.97
C GLY A 232 1.82 -0.61 -4.17
N ASP A 233 2.31 -0.02 -5.25
CA ASP A 233 3.73 0.02 -5.60
C ASP A 233 4.33 1.32 -5.04
N ILE A 234 4.94 1.22 -3.86
CA ILE A 234 5.50 2.37 -3.13
C ILE A 234 7.01 2.37 -3.31
N ALA A 235 7.52 3.41 -3.97
CA ALA A 235 8.94 3.64 -4.08
C ALA A 235 9.47 4.37 -2.84
N VAL A 236 10.57 3.90 -2.28
CA VAL A 236 11.28 4.54 -1.17
C VAL A 236 12.74 4.72 -1.52
N SER A 237 13.30 5.85 -1.13
CA SER A 237 14.73 6.14 -1.28
C SER A 237 15.19 7.09 -0.19
N GLU A 238 16.48 7.17 0.02
CA GLU A 238 17.11 8.07 0.99
C GLU A 238 18.47 8.55 0.46
N THR A 239 18.99 9.62 1.04
CA THR A 239 20.33 10.15 0.76
C THR A 239 21.18 10.26 2.03
N MET A 240 20.88 9.45 3.04
CA MET A 240 21.54 9.47 4.32
C MET A 240 22.94 8.88 4.22
N GLY A 241 23.95 9.67 4.55
CA GLY A 241 25.36 9.32 4.33
C GLY A 241 25.96 8.32 5.33
N GLN A 242 25.24 7.97 6.37
CA GLN A 242 25.67 6.97 7.36
C GLN A 242 25.17 5.59 6.92
N GLY A 243 26.07 4.63 6.77
CA GLY A 243 25.77 3.30 6.23
C GLY A 243 24.75 2.47 6.99
N ASP A 244 24.41 2.89 8.23
CA ASP A 244 23.38 2.22 9.06
C ASP A 244 21.98 2.84 8.89
N ASN A 245 21.87 3.99 8.22
CA ASN A 245 20.60 4.65 7.91
C ASN A 245 20.14 4.24 6.50
N VAL A 246 19.35 3.17 6.39
CA VAL A 246 19.01 2.56 5.11
C VAL A 246 17.60 1.97 5.12
N TRP A 247 16.95 2.05 3.97
CA TRP A 247 15.72 1.30 3.74
C TRP A 247 16.00 -0.21 3.66
N SER A 248 15.27 -0.97 4.43
CA SER A 248 15.32 -2.43 4.45
C SER A 248 13.92 -3.02 4.45
N ALA A 249 13.83 -4.35 4.30
CA ALA A 249 12.57 -5.09 4.35
C ALA A 249 11.44 -4.46 3.51
N GLN A 250 11.78 -3.93 2.32
CA GLN A 250 10.78 -3.45 1.37
C GLN A 250 10.00 -4.66 0.83
N GLN A 251 8.75 -4.78 1.22
CA GLN A 251 7.94 -5.96 0.94
C GLN A 251 6.57 -5.57 0.40
N GLN A 252 6.18 -6.19 -0.70
CA GLN A 252 4.80 -6.23 -1.14
C GLN A 252 4.18 -7.57 -0.77
N HIS A 253 2.93 -7.57 -0.35
CA HIS A 253 2.28 -8.77 0.17
C HIS A 253 1.26 -9.31 -0.83
N ILE A 254 1.42 -10.60 -1.23
CA ILE A 254 0.36 -11.32 -1.94
C ILE A 254 -0.54 -11.94 -0.88
N VAL A 255 -1.82 -11.62 -0.93
CA VAL A 255 -2.82 -12.11 0.05
C VAL A 255 -3.54 -13.31 -0.53
N PHE A 256 -3.45 -14.44 0.14
CA PHE A 256 -4.18 -15.66 -0.17
C PHE A 256 -5.23 -15.90 0.91
N GLY A 257 -6.31 -16.57 0.56
CA GLY A 257 -7.31 -16.95 1.56
C GLY A 257 -8.49 -17.70 0.98
N MET A 258 -9.46 -17.97 1.84
CA MET A 258 -10.76 -18.50 1.49
C MET A 258 -11.81 -17.38 1.50
N LYS A 259 -12.74 -17.39 0.57
CA LYS A 259 -13.88 -16.45 0.56
C LYS A 259 -14.69 -16.61 1.85
N GLY A 260 -14.93 -15.49 2.54
CA GLY A 260 -15.60 -15.47 3.84
C GLY A 260 -14.65 -15.45 5.03
N ALA A 261 -13.31 -15.46 4.83
CA ALA A 261 -12.35 -15.29 5.93
C ALA A 261 -12.42 -13.91 6.58
N THR A 262 -12.70 -12.88 5.79
CA THR A 262 -12.89 -11.51 6.26
C THR A 262 -14.30 -11.07 5.92
N ASP A 263 -15.03 -10.60 6.93
CA ASP A 263 -16.37 -10.05 6.76
C ASP A 263 -16.31 -8.55 6.52
N LEU A 264 -17.02 -8.12 5.48
CA LEU A 264 -17.27 -6.72 5.17
C LEU A 264 -18.76 -6.44 5.23
N VAL A 265 -19.16 -5.58 6.15
CA VAL A 265 -20.55 -5.11 6.26
C VAL A 265 -20.63 -3.67 5.78
N VAL A 266 -21.26 -3.44 4.63
CA VAL A 266 -21.50 -2.11 4.11
C VAL A 266 -22.90 -1.67 4.55
N GLN A 267 -22.96 -0.79 5.56
CA GLN A 267 -24.23 -0.25 6.07
C GLN A 267 -24.79 0.80 5.11
N LYS A 268 -23.92 1.61 4.52
CA LYS A 268 -24.27 2.60 3.50
C LYS A 268 -23.27 2.51 2.37
N SER A 269 -23.78 2.23 1.16
CA SER A 269 -22.93 2.16 -0.03
C SER A 269 -22.25 3.48 -0.35
N PRO A 270 -21.08 3.46 -1.02
CA PRO A 270 -20.41 4.67 -1.47
C PRO A 270 -21.36 5.59 -2.21
N SER A 271 -21.51 6.80 -1.71
CA SER A 271 -22.38 7.81 -2.31
C SER A 271 -21.76 9.20 -2.25
N VAL A 272 -22.19 10.07 -3.14
CA VAL A 272 -21.74 11.45 -3.23
C VAL A 272 -22.95 12.35 -3.11
N GLU A 273 -22.99 13.16 -2.05
CA GLU A 273 -24.03 14.17 -1.84
C GLU A 273 -23.54 15.56 -2.24
N PHE A 274 -24.42 16.33 -2.84
CA PHE A 274 -24.18 17.72 -3.15
C PHE A 274 -25.02 18.60 -2.20
N ARG A 275 -24.37 19.46 -1.43
CA ARG A 275 -25.03 20.43 -0.54
C ARG A 275 -24.71 21.85 -0.99
N VAL A 276 -25.70 22.72 -0.96
CA VAL A 276 -25.52 24.13 -1.25
C VAL A 276 -24.70 24.79 -0.14
N ALA A 277 -23.71 25.59 -0.50
CA ALA A 277 -22.92 26.32 0.48
C ALA A 277 -23.75 27.48 1.06
N GLU A 278 -23.96 27.50 2.38
CA GLU A 278 -24.78 28.52 3.06
C GLU A 278 -24.17 29.92 3.01
N LYS A 279 -22.83 30.03 2.99
CA LYS A 279 -22.11 31.31 3.09
C LYS A 279 -21.31 31.69 1.84
N ARG A 280 -21.36 30.88 0.77
CA ARG A 280 -20.59 31.07 -0.47
C ARG A 280 -21.42 30.62 -1.67
N LEU A 281 -21.22 31.24 -2.82
CA LEU A 281 -21.74 30.72 -4.09
C LEU A 281 -21.04 29.41 -4.45
N GLY A 282 -21.81 28.31 -4.48
CA GLY A 282 -21.30 27.01 -4.86
C GLY A 282 -22.00 25.85 -4.17
N LYS A 283 -21.54 24.64 -4.52
CA LYS A 283 -22.00 23.40 -3.89
C LYS A 283 -20.80 22.68 -3.26
N TYR A 284 -20.98 22.14 -2.09
CA TYR A 284 -20.04 21.21 -1.47
C TYR A 284 -20.33 19.80 -1.98
N VAL A 285 -19.25 19.05 -2.23
CA VAL A 285 -19.29 17.63 -2.59
C VAL A 285 -18.91 16.83 -1.36
N TYR A 286 -19.80 15.98 -0.88
CA TYR A 286 -19.59 15.11 0.28
C TYR A 286 -19.60 13.66 -0.15
N PRO A 287 -18.42 13.08 -0.46
CA PRO A 287 -18.31 11.64 -0.65
C PRO A 287 -18.32 10.95 0.72
N TRP A 288 -19.10 9.90 0.88
CA TRP A 288 -19.16 9.15 2.12
C TRP A 288 -19.53 7.69 1.90
N VAL A 289 -19.06 6.85 2.82
CA VAL A 289 -19.36 5.42 2.92
C VAL A 289 -19.39 5.04 4.39
N LEU A 290 -20.27 4.14 4.78
CA LEU A 290 -20.31 3.60 6.13
C LEU A 290 -20.22 2.09 6.06
N PHE A 291 -19.12 1.56 6.59
CA PHE A 291 -18.83 0.14 6.59
C PHE A 291 -18.12 -0.30 7.87
N GLY A 292 -18.20 -1.58 8.16
CA GLY A 292 -17.40 -2.26 9.15
C GLY A 292 -16.68 -3.45 8.52
N LYS A 293 -15.52 -3.81 9.04
CA LYS A 293 -14.74 -4.97 8.62
C LYS A 293 -14.25 -5.74 9.83
N LYS A 294 -14.15 -7.06 9.70
CA LYS A 294 -13.58 -7.91 10.74
C LYS A 294 -13.12 -9.24 10.15
N THR A 295 -11.92 -9.66 10.51
CA THR A 295 -11.50 -11.05 10.44
C THR A 295 -11.68 -11.65 11.84
N PHE A 296 -12.48 -12.70 11.97
CA PHE A 296 -12.67 -13.35 13.25
C PHE A 296 -11.50 -14.29 13.54
N THR A 297 -11.17 -14.48 14.82
CA THR A 297 -9.99 -15.26 15.24
C THR A 297 -9.98 -16.70 14.73
N ASP A 298 -11.16 -17.31 14.59
CA ASP A 298 -11.34 -18.65 14.02
C ASP A 298 -11.16 -18.70 12.49
N MET A 299 -11.14 -17.54 11.82
CA MET A 299 -10.94 -17.38 10.37
C MET A 299 -9.56 -16.83 10.00
N GLU A 300 -8.71 -16.49 10.96
CA GLU A 300 -7.34 -16.02 10.72
C GLU A 300 -6.48 -17.10 10.03
N ASP A 301 -6.75 -18.36 10.32
CA ASP A 301 -6.12 -19.52 9.68
C ASP A 301 -6.52 -19.71 8.21
N ALA A 302 -7.65 -19.13 7.80
CA ALA A 302 -8.10 -19.14 6.42
C ALA A 302 -7.43 -18.07 5.53
N LEU A 303 -6.49 -17.29 6.11
CA LEU A 303 -5.67 -16.31 5.42
C LEU A 303 -4.20 -16.73 5.42
N ALA A 304 -3.51 -16.46 4.31
CA ALA A 304 -2.08 -16.64 4.19
C ALA A 304 -1.46 -15.48 3.42
N ILE A 305 -0.21 -15.12 3.76
CA ILE A 305 0.49 -13.99 3.16
C ILE A 305 1.82 -14.47 2.60
N ALA A 306 2.13 -14.08 1.37
CA ALA A 306 3.49 -14.20 0.85
C ALA A 306 4.17 -12.82 0.88
N HIS A 307 5.34 -12.79 1.50
CA HIS A 307 6.19 -11.61 1.62
C HIS A 307 7.14 -11.54 0.42
N ILE A 308 6.86 -10.63 -0.50
CA ILE A 308 7.62 -10.47 -1.73
C ILE A 308 8.60 -9.31 -1.58
N ASP A 309 9.86 -9.55 -1.87
CA ASP A 309 10.88 -8.52 -1.87
C ASP A 309 10.63 -7.50 -2.99
N ALA A 310 10.43 -6.26 -2.61
CA ALA A 310 10.18 -5.14 -3.49
C ALA A 310 11.38 -4.19 -3.66
N SER A 311 12.52 -4.48 -3.00
CA SER A 311 13.70 -3.61 -3.01
C SER A 311 14.31 -3.41 -4.41
N SER A 312 14.13 -4.38 -5.30
CA SER A 312 14.62 -4.31 -6.68
C SER A 312 13.63 -3.66 -7.67
N TRP A 313 12.46 -3.19 -7.19
CA TRP A 313 11.41 -2.64 -8.04
C TRP A 313 11.46 -1.11 -8.17
N ALA A 314 12.34 -0.45 -7.40
CA ALA A 314 12.55 0.99 -7.39
C ALA A 314 13.36 1.48 -8.62
#